data_0c9e94da316fcb5e8619fd8fd656645b
#
_entry.id   0c9e94da316fcb5e8619fd8fd656645b
#
_cell.length_a   1.000
_cell.length_b   1.000
_cell.length_c   1.000
_cell.angle_alpha   90.00
_cell.angle_beta   90.00
_cell.angle_gamma   90.00
#
_symmetry.space_group_name_H-M   'P 1'
#
loop_
_entity.id
_entity.type
_entity.pdbx_description
1 polymer ?
#
loop_
_entity_poly.entity_id
_entity_poly.type
_entity_poly.pdbx_seq_one_letter_code
_entity_poly.pdbx_strand_id
1 'polypeptide(L)'
;QQDQCAMKVGTDGVLLGAWASLDHQPDSILDIGAGTGLIALQLAQRSSAEAIDAIELDDAAYEQCVANFEASPWADRLFCYHAGFDEFVDEMEDKYDLIVSNPPFYAEDVASGNTARDQARQSNSLPFGELIQGVAQFLTDKGIFSVIVPFKEEQGFVQLAQNVGLYPNRITRV
;
A
#
# COMPACT_ATOMS: atom_id res chain seq x y z
N GLN A 1 10.94 -11.01 -9.34
CA GLN A 1 10.36 -12.37 -9.32
C GLN A 1 8.99 -12.33 -8.65
N GLN A 2 8.12 -13.29 -8.92
CA GLN A 2 6.76 -13.36 -8.37
C GLN A 2 6.23 -14.83 -8.39
N ASP A 3 7.10 -15.77 -8.17
CA ASP A 3 6.81 -17.20 -8.28
C ASP A 3 6.31 -17.81 -6.96
N GLN A 4 6.43 -17.11 -5.84
CA GLN A 4 6.06 -17.59 -4.51
C GLN A 4 4.89 -16.82 -3.86
N CYS A 5 4.37 -15.77 -4.48
CA CYS A 5 3.30 -14.96 -3.90
C CYS A 5 1.90 -15.40 -4.36
N ALA A 6 0.91 -15.30 -3.46
CA ALA A 6 -0.49 -15.63 -3.73
C ALA A 6 -1.15 -14.67 -4.73
N MET A 7 -0.74 -13.41 -4.77
CA MET A 7 -1.19 -12.41 -5.74
C MET A 7 -0.05 -12.06 -6.70
N LYS A 8 -0.23 -12.39 -7.98
CA LYS A 8 0.68 -11.98 -9.04
C LYS A 8 0.53 -10.49 -9.32
N VAL A 9 1.57 -9.89 -9.92
CA VAL A 9 1.51 -8.50 -10.40
C VAL A 9 0.23 -8.27 -11.19
N GLY A 10 -0.63 -7.44 -10.64
CA GLY A 10 -1.89 -7.01 -11.26
C GLY A 10 -1.72 -5.71 -12.01
N THR A 11 -2.65 -5.42 -12.91
CA THR A 11 -2.72 -4.14 -13.64
C THR A 11 -2.80 -2.96 -12.68
N ASP A 12 -3.52 -3.12 -11.56
CA ASP A 12 -3.79 -2.07 -10.59
C ASP A 12 -2.51 -1.57 -9.90
N GLY A 13 -1.62 -2.47 -9.47
CA GLY A 13 -0.32 -2.09 -8.90
C GLY A 13 0.56 -1.35 -9.90
N VAL A 14 0.59 -1.80 -11.17
CA VAL A 14 1.34 -1.11 -12.23
C VAL A 14 0.77 0.29 -12.50
N LEU A 15 -0.55 0.40 -12.57
CA LEU A 15 -1.23 1.68 -12.78
C LEU A 15 -0.99 2.64 -11.62
N LEU A 16 -1.16 2.19 -10.39
CA LEU A 16 -0.95 3.03 -9.20
C LEU A 16 0.49 3.53 -9.11
N GLY A 17 1.48 2.64 -9.26
CA GLY A 17 2.89 3.00 -9.23
C GLY A 17 3.29 3.97 -10.35
N ALA A 18 2.64 3.91 -11.51
CA ALA A 18 2.84 4.87 -12.60
C ALA A 18 2.08 6.20 -12.38
N TRP A 19 0.90 6.15 -11.75
CA TRP A 19 -0.01 7.29 -11.59
C TRP A 19 0.32 8.16 -10.36
N ALA A 20 0.85 7.59 -9.29
CA ALA A 20 1.19 8.33 -8.08
C ALA A 20 2.06 9.55 -8.41
N SER A 21 1.64 10.74 -7.95
CA SER A 21 2.38 11.98 -8.19
C SER A 21 3.63 12.05 -7.33
N LEU A 22 4.73 12.47 -7.95
CA LEU A 22 6.01 12.75 -7.31
C LEU A 22 6.38 14.23 -7.45
N ASP A 23 5.44 15.07 -7.87
CA ASP A 23 5.69 16.51 -8.14
C ASP A 23 6.10 17.28 -6.88
N HIS A 24 5.68 16.79 -5.69
CA HIS A 24 6.07 17.37 -4.40
C HIS A 24 7.43 16.88 -3.89
N GLN A 25 8.14 16.05 -4.69
CA GLN A 25 9.47 15.51 -4.39
C GLN A 25 9.54 14.86 -2.99
N PRO A 26 8.81 13.75 -2.76
CA PRO A 26 8.80 13.10 -1.44
C PRO A 26 10.19 12.60 -1.07
N ASP A 27 10.64 12.89 0.15
CA ASP A 27 11.88 12.35 0.72
C ASP A 27 11.63 10.98 1.36
N SER A 28 10.42 10.74 1.86
CA SER A 28 10.00 9.50 2.51
C SER A 28 8.71 8.95 1.89
N ILE A 29 8.69 7.64 1.62
CA ILE A 29 7.56 6.95 0.97
C ILE A 29 7.21 5.69 1.76
N LEU A 30 5.92 5.40 1.94
CA LEU A 30 5.42 4.15 2.53
C LEU A 30 4.51 3.43 1.54
N ASP A 31 4.77 2.14 1.28
CA ASP A 31 3.94 1.22 0.50
C ASP A 31 3.23 0.23 1.45
N ILE A 32 1.91 0.39 1.63
CA ILE A 32 1.13 -0.43 2.57
C ILE A 32 0.52 -1.62 1.82
N GLY A 33 0.87 -2.84 2.26
CA GLY A 33 0.49 -4.08 1.60
C GLY A 33 1.26 -4.25 0.30
N ALA A 34 2.59 -4.19 0.38
CA ALA A 34 3.47 -4.07 -0.78
C ALA A 34 3.49 -5.31 -1.70
N GLY A 35 3.02 -6.47 -1.21
CA GLY A 35 3.09 -7.71 -1.96
C GLY A 35 4.54 -8.05 -2.31
N THR A 36 4.85 -8.12 -3.59
CA THR A 36 6.22 -8.36 -4.07
C THR A 36 7.09 -7.10 -4.18
N GLY A 37 6.64 -5.96 -3.66
CA GLY A 37 7.35 -4.68 -3.68
C GLY A 37 7.29 -3.93 -5.02
N LEU A 38 6.32 -4.25 -5.88
CA LEU A 38 6.24 -3.66 -7.22
C LEU A 38 6.08 -2.15 -7.21
N ILE A 39 5.18 -1.62 -6.38
CA ILE A 39 4.89 -0.18 -6.34
C ILE A 39 6.08 0.56 -5.76
N ALA A 40 6.65 0.08 -4.65
CA ALA A 40 7.85 0.63 -4.05
C ALA A 40 9.03 0.69 -5.04
N LEU A 41 9.26 -0.37 -5.83
CA LEU A 41 10.30 -0.40 -6.88
C LEU A 41 10.03 0.61 -8.01
N GLN A 42 8.77 0.78 -8.43
CA GLN A 42 8.42 1.79 -9.43
C GLN A 42 8.64 3.21 -8.89
N LEU A 43 8.32 3.46 -7.62
CA LEU A 43 8.54 4.75 -6.98
C LEU A 43 10.05 5.01 -6.76
N ALA A 44 10.83 3.99 -6.40
CA ALA A 44 12.29 4.09 -6.32
C ALA A 44 12.91 4.48 -7.66
N GLN A 45 12.42 3.91 -8.76
CA GLN A 45 12.87 4.27 -10.11
C GLN A 45 12.52 5.70 -10.51
N ARG A 46 11.38 6.23 -10.02
CA ARG A 46 10.79 7.50 -10.46
C ARG A 46 11.10 8.67 -9.54
N SER A 47 11.64 8.42 -8.33
CA SER A 47 11.93 9.44 -7.33
C SER A 47 13.38 9.41 -6.88
N SER A 48 13.77 10.46 -6.18
CA SER A 48 15.01 10.54 -5.42
C SER A 48 14.77 10.42 -3.91
N ALA A 49 13.65 9.83 -3.50
CA ALA A 49 13.32 9.63 -2.08
C ALA A 49 14.48 8.98 -1.33
N GLU A 50 14.78 9.47 -0.14
CA GLU A 50 15.88 8.97 0.68
C GLU A 50 15.56 7.62 1.32
N ALA A 51 14.27 7.40 1.65
CA ALA A 51 13.77 6.15 2.20
C ALA A 51 12.43 5.76 1.59
N ILE A 52 12.29 4.49 1.26
CA ILE A 52 11.04 3.88 0.79
C ILE A 52 10.81 2.64 1.62
N ASP A 53 9.86 2.74 2.53
CA ASP A 53 9.44 1.66 3.41
C ASP A 53 8.26 0.91 2.78
N ALA A 54 8.21 -0.37 3.02
CA ALA A 54 7.14 -1.26 2.59
C ALA A 54 6.70 -2.14 3.75
N ILE A 55 5.40 -2.38 3.86
CA ILE A 55 4.83 -3.28 4.88
C ILE A 55 4.13 -4.42 4.17
N GLU A 56 4.41 -5.65 4.60
CA GLU A 56 3.75 -6.84 4.07
C GLU A 56 3.52 -7.85 5.19
N LEU A 57 2.31 -8.38 5.28
CA LEU A 57 1.90 -9.32 6.32
C LEU A 57 2.09 -10.79 5.92
N ASP A 58 1.97 -11.11 4.62
CA ASP A 58 2.13 -12.48 4.12
C ASP A 58 3.61 -12.86 4.06
N ASP A 59 4.00 -13.93 4.75
CA ASP A 59 5.39 -14.41 4.85
C ASP A 59 6.06 -14.57 3.47
N ALA A 60 5.37 -15.20 2.51
CA ALA A 60 5.95 -15.50 1.21
C ALA A 60 6.07 -14.26 0.33
N ALA A 61 5.12 -13.32 0.43
CA ALA A 61 5.17 -12.05 -0.25
C ALA A 61 6.27 -11.15 0.33
N TYR A 62 6.40 -11.12 1.65
CA TYR A 62 7.48 -10.40 2.34
C TYR A 62 8.87 -10.90 1.90
N GLU A 63 9.12 -12.22 1.95
CA GLU A 63 10.40 -12.79 1.51
C GLU A 63 10.70 -12.42 0.04
N GLN A 64 9.67 -12.47 -0.81
CA GLN A 64 9.82 -12.09 -2.22
C GLN A 64 10.07 -10.59 -2.39
N CYS A 65 9.44 -9.74 -1.58
CA CYS A 65 9.66 -8.29 -1.56
C CYS A 65 11.11 -7.97 -1.20
N VAL A 66 11.61 -8.53 -0.10
CA VAL A 66 13.01 -8.37 0.33
C VAL A 66 13.97 -8.81 -0.76
N ALA A 67 13.78 -10.00 -1.35
CA ALA A 67 14.64 -10.50 -2.42
C ALA A 67 14.61 -9.59 -3.67
N ASN A 68 13.45 -9.00 -4.00
CA ASN A 68 13.34 -8.06 -5.11
C ASN A 68 14.02 -6.72 -4.82
N PHE A 69 13.93 -6.23 -3.58
CA PHE A 69 14.61 -5.00 -3.14
C PHE A 69 16.13 -5.17 -3.19
N GLU A 70 16.66 -6.24 -2.60
CA GLU A 70 18.09 -6.55 -2.59
C GLU A 70 18.67 -6.71 -4.01
N ALA A 71 17.90 -7.27 -4.93
CA ALA A 71 18.31 -7.44 -6.33
C ALA A 71 18.19 -6.16 -7.17
N SER A 72 17.62 -5.08 -6.62
CA SER A 72 17.37 -3.83 -7.34
C SER A 72 18.57 -2.88 -7.26
N PRO A 73 18.68 -1.90 -8.19
CA PRO A 73 19.70 -0.84 -8.10
C PRO A 73 19.48 0.14 -6.93
N TRP A 74 18.35 0.03 -6.21
CA TRP A 74 17.92 0.94 -5.14
C TRP A 74 17.87 0.26 -3.77
N ALA A 75 18.60 -0.86 -3.61
CA ALA A 75 18.61 -1.66 -2.37
C ALA A 75 19.06 -0.87 -1.12
N ASP A 76 19.80 0.21 -1.32
CA ASP A 76 20.30 1.08 -0.26
C ASP A 76 19.25 1.98 0.40
N ARG A 77 18.05 2.08 -0.18
CA ARG A 77 16.97 2.95 0.30
C ARG A 77 15.58 2.29 0.28
N LEU A 78 15.52 0.99 0.08
CA LEU A 78 14.30 0.18 0.10
C LEU A 78 14.31 -0.74 1.31
N PHE A 79 13.32 -0.62 2.15
CA PHE A 79 13.18 -1.41 3.37
C PHE A 79 11.82 -2.09 3.39
N CYS A 80 11.77 -3.38 3.73
CA CYS A 80 10.52 -4.12 3.86
C CYS A 80 10.38 -4.63 5.29
N TYR A 81 9.24 -4.37 5.90
CA TYR A 81 8.88 -4.78 7.25
C TYR A 81 7.84 -5.89 7.19
N HIS A 82 8.08 -6.97 7.91
CA HIS A 82 7.12 -8.05 8.08
C HIS A 82 6.21 -7.71 9.26
N ALA A 83 5.13 -7.01 8.99
CA ALA A 83 4.20 -6.53 10.01
C ALA A 83 2.79 -6.32 9.44
N GLY A 84 1.79 -6.41 10.30
CA GLY A 84 0.46 -5.86 10.05
C GLY A 84 0.51 -4.34 10.10
N PHE A 85 -0.44 -3.68 9.43
CA PHE A 85 -0.48 -2.21 9.44
C PHE A 85 -0.80 -1.65 10.82
N ASP A 86 -1.65 -2.33 11.59
CA ASP A 86 -1.97 -2.00 12.98
C ASP A 86 -0.73 -2.08 13.90
N GLU A 87 0.06 -3.14 13.79
CA GLU A 87 1.33 -3.28 14.53
C GLU A 87 2.30 -2.15 14.14
N PHE A 88 2.41 -1.87 12.85
CA PHE A 88 3.27 -0.80 12.36
C PHE A 88 2.84 0.58 12.88
N VAL A 89 1.53 0.84 12.96
CA VAL A 89 0.98 2.09 13.51
C VAL A 89 1.35 2.28 14.99
N ASP A 90 1.38 1.19 15.76
CA ASP A 90 1.67 1.24 17.19
C ASP A 90 3.18 1.40 17.49
N GLU A 91 4.06 0.99 16.61
CA GLU A 91 5.51 0.94 16.84
C GLU A 91 6.28 2.10 16.20
N MET A 92 5.75 2.70 15.13
CA MET A 92 6.46 3.72 14.35
C MET A 92 5.94 5.12 14.64
N GLU A 93 6.87 6.08 14.77
CA GLU A 93 6.57 7.50 14.95
C GLU A 93 6.87 8.34 13.70
N ASP A 94 7.56 7.75 12.71
CA ASP A 94 7.98 8.45 11.50
C ASP A 94 6.79 8.85 10.62
N LYS A 95 6.94 9.95 9.89
CA LYS A 95 5.93 10.44 8.95
C LYS A 95 6.45 10.40 7.54
N TYR A 96 5.51 10.21 6.60
CA TYR A 96 5.80 10.02 5.19
C TYR A 96 5.23 11.14 4.34
N ASP A 97 5.99 11.55 3.32
CA ASP A 97 5.55 12.55 2.33
C ASP A 97 4.65 11.94 1.26
N LEU A 98 4.80 10.64 1.01
CA LEU A 98 3.92 9.90 0.13
C LEU A 98 3.59 8.54 0.78
N ILE A 99 2.30 8.24 0.88
CA ILE A 99 1.83 6.89 1.23
C ILE A 99 1.09 6.32 0.03
N VAL A 100 1.36 5.08 -0.31
CA VAL A 100 0.66 4.37 -1.37
C VAL A 100 0.07 3.07 -0.84
N SER A 101 -1.06 2.63 -1.40
CA SER A 101 -1.64 1.32 -1.10
C SER A 101 -2.48 0.80 -2.25
N ASN A 102 -2.31 -0.48 -2.55
CA ASN A 102 -3.22 -1.26 -3.39
C ASN A 102 -3.83 -2.37 -2.52
N PRO A 103 -4.73 -2.02 -1.60
CA PRO A 103 -5.24 -2.98 -0.63
C PRO A 103 -6.02 -4.10 -1.33
N PRO A 104 -6.01 -5.33 -0.79
CA PRO A 104 -6.78 -6.42 -1.36
C PRO A 104 -8.28 -6.11 -1.30
N PHE A 105 -8.95 -6.11 -2.46
CA PHE A 105 -10.38 -5.84 -2.56
C PHE A 105 -11.16 -7.13 -2.34
N TYR A 106 -11.57 -7.39 -1.13
CA TYR A 106 -12.55 -8.43 -0.86
C TYR A 106 -13.92 -7.77 -0.70
N ALA A 107 -14.78 -7.94 -1.70
CA ALA A 107 -16.19 -7.67 -1.52
C ALA A 107 -16.69 -8.60 -0.40
N GLU A 108 -17.31 -8.05 0.63
CA GLU A 108 -17.90 -8.79 1.75
C GLU A 108 -18.91 -9.87 1.28
N ASP A 109 -19.34 -9.82 0.02
CA ASP A 109 -20.40 -10.66 -0.55
C ASP A 109 -19.96 -11.91 -1.32
N VAL A 110 -18.67 -12.21 -1.43
CA VAL A 110 -18.23 -13.43 -2.14
C VAL A 110 -17.70 -14.46 -1.15
N ALA A 111 -18.61 -15.05 -0.38
CA ALA A 111 -18.33 -16.33 0.27
C ALA A 111 -18.02 -17.35 -0.82
N SER A 112 -16.76 -17.81 -0.91
CA SER A 112 -16.34 -18.83 -1.90
C SER A 112 -16.90 -20.21 -1.57
N GLY A 113 -17.63 -20.35 -0.45
CA GLY A 113 -18.11 -21.64 0.07
C GLY A 113 -17.00 -22.50 0.70
N ASN A 114 -15.78 -21.98 0.81
CA ASN A 114 -14.67 -22.64 1.49
C ASN A 114 -14.27 -21.82 2.73
N THR A 115 -14.80 -22.22 3.88
CA THR A 115 -14.68 -21.52 5.16
C THR A 115 -13.22 -21.21 5.57
N ALA A 116 -12.27 -22.08 5.28
CA ALA A 116 -10.86 -21.85 5.61
C ALA A 116 -10.23 -20.76 4.74
N ARG A 117 -10.63 -20.69 3.46
CA ARG A 117 -10.17 -19.67 2.50
C ARG A 117 -10.81 -18.32 2.78
N ASP A 118 -12.06 -18.31 3.19
CA ASP A 118 -12.81 -17.10 3.53
C ASP A 118 -12.32 -16.52 4.86
N GLN A 119 -11.97 -17.36 5.84
CA GLN A 119 -11.33 -16.94 7.10
C GLN A 119 -9.92 -16.37 6.88
N ALA A 120 -9.08 -17.01 6.07
CA ALA A 120 -7.75 -16.50 5.73
C ALA A 120 -7.81 -15.18 4.95
N ARG A 121 -8.85 -14.95 4.15
CA ARG A 121 -9.09 -13.69 3.45
C ARG A 121 -9.56 -12.59 4.40
N GLN A 122 -10.42 -12.90 5.36
CA GLN A 122 -10.90 -11.95 6.36
C GLN A 122 -9.80 -11.53 7.34
N SER A 123 -8.91 -12.45 7.75
CA SER A 123 -7.79 -12.14 8.64
C SER A 123 -6.70 -11.27 7.97
N ASN A 124 -6.61 -11.28 6.64
CA ASN A 124 -5.62 -10.51 5.89
C ASN A 124 -6.22 -9.27 5.19
N SER A 125 -7.49 -8.92 5.47
CA SER A 125 -8.10 -7.71 4.90
C SER A 125 -7.92 -6.54 5.84
N LEU A 126 -7.27 -5.48 5.38
CA LEU A 126 -7.19 -4.21 6.07
C LEU A 126 -8.45 -3.40 5.76
N PRO A 127 -9.36 -3.17 6.74
CA PRO A 127 -10.56 -2.37 6.52
C PRO A 127 -10.20 -0.93 6.10
N PHE A 128 -10.96 -0.35 5.17
CA PHE A 128 -10.69 1.00 4.69
C PHE A 128 -10.67 2.05 5.81
N GLY A 129 -11.50 1.87 6.86
CA GLY A 129 -11.52 2.77 8.01
C GLY A 129 -10.20 2.76 8.77
N GLU A 130 -9.63 1.59 9.02
CA GLU A 130 -8.34 1.42 9.71
C GLU A 130 -7.19 1.92 8.84
N LEU A 131 -7.19 1.58 7.54
CA LEU A 131 -6.21 2.09 6.59
C LEU A 131 -6.18 3.62 6.60
N ILE A 132 -7.33 4.27 6.45
CA ILE A 132 -7.45 5.73 6.36
C ILE A 132 -7.04 6.40 7.68
N GLN A 133 -7.41 5.84 8.84
CA GLN A 133 -7.02 6.37 10.14
C GLN A 133 -5.51 6.31 10.36
N GLY A 134 -4.88 5.17 10.08
CA GLY A 134 -3.43 5.04 10.19
C GLY A 134 -2.69 5.94 9.19
N VAL A 135 -3.15 6.01 7.93
CA VAL A 135 -2.59 6.92 6.93
C VAL A 135 -2.62 8.38 7.41
N ALA A 136 -3.73 8.82 8.00
CA ALA A 136 -3.84 10.19 8.51
C ALA A 136 -2.84 10.49 9.65
N GLN A 137 -2.44 9.46 10.43
CA GLN A 137 -1.41 9.61 11.46
C GLN A 137 0.00 9.71 10.88
N PHE A 138 0.27 8.97 9.80
CA PHE A 138 1.61 8.88 9.20
C PHE A 138 1.91 9.91 8.11
N LEU A 139 0.93 10.63 7.60
CA LEU A 139 1.21 11.67 6.62
C LEU A 139 1.86 12.90 7.27
N THR A 140 2.85 13.47 6.58
CA THR A 140 3.31 14.83 6.87
C THR A 140 2.20 15.83 6.53
N ASP A 141 2.32 17.08 7.00
CA ASP A 141 1.32 18.14 6.75
C ASP A 141 1.06 18.41 5.26
N LYS A 142 2.02 18.08 4.40
CA LYS A 142 1.92 18.20 2.94
C LYS A 142 1.92 16.85 2.22
N GLY A 143 1.88 15.78 3.00
CA GLY A 143 1.91 14.42 2.48
C GLY A 143 0.72 14.09 1.60
N ILE A 144 0.93 13.17 0.69
CA ILE A 144 -0.09 12.69 -0.26
C ILE A 144 -0.35 11.22 -0.02
N PHE A 145 -1.62 10.84 0.04
CA PHE A 145 -2.03 9.45 -0.02
C PHE A 145 -2.52 9.10 -1.42
N SER A 146 -1.92 8.10 -2.05
CA SER A 146 -2.30 7.58 -3.36
C SER A 146 -2.78 6.14 -3.22
N VAL A 147 -4.00 5.87 -3.63
CA VAL A 147 -4.64 4.56 -3.45
C VAL A 147 -5.44 4.18 -4.68
N ILE A 148 -5.52 2.89 -4.97
CA ILE A 148 -6.46 2.35 -5.95
C ILE A 148 -7.55 1.58 -5.22
N VAL A 149 -8.81 1.87 -5.55
CA VAL A 149 -9.99 1.22 -4.95
C VAL A 149 -11.00 0.87 -6.04
N PRO A 150 -11.86 -0.16 -5.85
CA PRO A 150 -12.93 -0.45 -6.80
C PRO A 150 -13.87 0.75 -6.97
N PHE A 151 -14.32 1.01 -8.20
CA PHE A 151 -15.22 2.13 -8.49
C PHE A 151 -16.47 2.17 -7.59
N LYS A 152 -17.02 1.02 -7.25
CA LYS A 152 -18.19 0.92 -6.35
C LYS A 152 -17.94 1.43 -4.93
N GLU A 153 -16.67 1.42 -4.48
CA GLU A 153 -16.26 1.86 -3.14
C GLU A 153 -15.86 3.35 -3.08
N GLU A 154 -15.72 4.02 -4.24
CA GLU A 154 -15.21 5.40 -4.35
C GLU A 154 -15.90 6.35 -3.37
N GLN A 155 -17.23 6.36 -3.35
CA GLN A 155 -18.00 7.31 -2.53
C GLN A 155 -17.80 7.07 -1.02
N GLY A 156 -17.86 5.81 -0.60
CA GLY A 156 -17.67 5.42 0.81
C GLY A 156 -16.23 5.72 1.27
N PHE A 157 -15.25 5.39 0.43
CA PHE A 157 -13.84 5.66 0.72
C PHE A 157 -13.55 7.16 0.87
N VAL A 158 -14.03 7.99 -0.04
CA VAL A 158 -13.89 9.46 0.03
C VAL A 158 -14.54 10.01 1.30
N GLN A 159 -15.72 9.52 1.68
CA GLN A 159 -16.39 9.96 2.90
C GLN A 159 -15.58 9.60 4.16
N LEU A 160 -15.00 8.39 4.22
CA LEU A 160 -14.13 7.97 5.33
C LEU A 160 -12.88 8.86 5.40
N ALA A 161 -12.24 9.14 4.26
CA ALA A 161 -11.06 10.01 4.20
C ALA A 161 -11.38 11.43 4.70
N GLN A 162 -12.50 12.01 4.31
CA GLN A 162 -12.94 13.33 4.75
C GLN A 162 -13.16 13.42 6.27
N ASN A 163 -13.64 12.34 6.91
CA ASN A 163 -13.84 12.29 8.35
C ASN A 163 -12.54 12.44 9.17
N VAL A 164 -11.39 12.12 8.56
CA VAL A 164 -10.06 12.26 9.18
C VAL A 164 -9.24 13.42 8.57
N GLY A 165 -9.88 14.30 7.80
CA GLY A 165 -9.24 15.49 7.23
C GLY A 165 -8.47 15.28 5.93
N LEU A 166 -8.61 14.11 5.29
CA LEU A 166 -8.02 13.84 3.98
C LEU A 166 -9.01 14.15 2.86
N TYR A 167 -8.60 14.95 1.90
CA TYR A 167 -9.46 15.40 0.80
C TYR A 167 -8.86 15.00 -0.56
N PRO A 168 -9.67 14.48 -1.50
CA PRO A 168 -9.16 14.10 -2.80
C PRO A 168 -8.75 15.33 -3.60
N ASN A 169 -7.52 15.36 -4.10
CA ASN A 169 -7.02 16.38 -5.00
C ASN A 169 -7.04 15.93 -6.48
N ARG A 170 -7.03 14.61 -6.70
CA ARG A 170 -7.08 14.01 -8.05
C ARG A 170 -7.78 12.65 -7.99
N ILE A 171 -8.77 12.45 -8.85
CA ILE A 171 -9.45 11.16 -9.05
C ILE A 171 -9.33 10.78 -10.53
N THR A 172 -8.92 9.55 -10.80
CA THR A 172 -8.90 8.97 -12.16
C THR A 172 -9.65 7.65 -12.15
N ARG A 173 -10.54 7.47 -13.10
CA ARG A 173 -11.31 6.24 -13.28
C ARG A 173 -10.77 5.52 -14.51
N VAL A 174 -10.52 4.23 -14.39
CA VAL A 174 -9.96 3.34 -15.41
C VAL A 174 -10.87 2.14 -15.64
#